data_e8446b1e3fec0871029199905e66da2a
#
_entry.id   e8446b1e3fec0871029199905e66da2a
#
_cell.length_a   1.000
_cell.length_b   1.000
_cell.length_c   1.000
_cell.angle_alpha   90.00
_cell.angle_beta   90.00
_cell.angle_gamma   90.00
#
_symmetry.space_group_name_H-M   'P 1'
#
loop_
_entity.id
_entity.type
_entity.pdbx_description
1 polymer ?
#
loop_
_entity_poly.entity_id
_entity_poly.type
_entity_poly.pdbx_seq_one_letter_code
_entity_poly.pdbx_strand_id
1 'polypeptide(L)'
;MSSKSKTFQFIGMDLQKGSIEKGEVRAIHERGAIASVEQLGLEALSVREVKKSILQADITLFAKVTPNQIYNFTRQLSVMLKAGVPLVDALDSLHSESAGPMVNKIIDDIIEDVSGGNALSKALEKHPKMFDSMYTNIVRAGESLSLIHI
;
A
#
# COMPACT_ATOMS: atom_id res chain seq x y z
N MET A 1 7.19 -32.95 13.19
CA MET A 1 6.13 -31.95 13.38
C MET A 1 6.70 -30.58 13.04
N SER A 2 6.29 -30.02 11.93
CA SER A 2 6.81 -28.73 11.46
C SER A 2 6.18 -27.60 12.28
N SER A 3 6.91 -27.06 13.25
CA SER A 3 6.49 -25.87 14.01
C SER A 3 6.49 -24.69 13.07
N LYS A 4 5.32 -24.22 12.66
CA LYS A 4 5.15 -23.02 11.84
C LYS A 4 5.67 -21.81 12.62
N SER A 5 6.70 -21.14 12.10
CA SER A 5 7.15 -19.87 12.64
C SER A 5 6.05 -18.81 12.48
N LYS A 6 5.83 -18.05 13.54
CA LYS A 6 4.89 -16.94 13.61
C LYS A 6 5.64 -15.62 13.53
N THR A 7 5.00 -14.57 13.07
CA THR A 7 5.57 -13.22 13.05
C THR A 7 5.12 -12.47 14.30
N PHE A 8 6.05 -11.85 14.98
CA PHE A 8 5.81 -11.01 16.15
C PHE A 8 6.27 -9.60 15.87
N GLN A 9 5.44 -8.64 16.19
CA GLN A 9 5.78 -7.23 16.16
C GLN A 9 6.30 -6.83 17.53
N PHE A 10 7.42 -6.13 17.57
CA PHE A 10 8.03 -5.69 18.82
C PHE A 10 8.20 -4.18 18.87
N ILE A 11 8.21 -3.68 20.09
CA ILE A 11 8.68 -2.35 20.46
C ILE A 11 9.83 -2.58 21.43
N GLY A 12 11.03 -2.17 21.05
CA GLY A 12 12.23 -2.29 21.87
C GLY A 12 12.87 -0.94 22.13
N MET A 13 13.63 -0.85 23.23
CA MET A 13 14.43 0.31 23.58
C MET A 13 15.91 -0.04 23.41
N ASP A 14 16.62 0.77 22.63
CA ASP A 14 18.08 0.74 22.59
C ASP A 14 18.62 1.47 23.84
N LEU A 15 19.17 0.69 24.78
CA LEU A 15 19.68 1.23 26.06
C LEU A 15 20.92 2.11 25.88
N GLN A 16 21.63 1.99 24.76
CA GLN A 16 22.81 2.82 24.48
C GLN A 16 22.46 4.17 23.88
N LYS A 17 21.42 4.19 23.02
CA LYS A 17 20.97 5.39 22.32
C LYS A 17 19.75 6.05 22.95
N GLY A 18 19.04 5.35 23.86
CA GLY A 18 17.79 5.80 24.45
C GLY A 18 16.65 5.95 23.43
N SER A 19 16.74 5.30 22.28
CA SER A 19 15.75 5.37 21.21
C SER A 19 14.81 4.18 21.23
N ILE A 20 13.54 4.43 20.89
CA ILE A 20 12.53 3.38 20.74
C ILE A 20 12.57 2.90 19.30
N GLU A 21 12.78 1.60 19.11
CA GLU A 21 12.76 0.93 17.81
C GLU A 21 11.57 -0.01 17.72
N LYS A 22 10.97 -0.07 16.54
CA LYS A 22 9.85 -0.96 16.21
C LYS A 22 10.25 -1.84 15.05
N GLY A 23 9.90 -3.11 15.11
CA GLY A 23 10.22 -4.05 14.05
C GLY A 23 9.43 -5.34 14.16
N GLU A 24 9.80 -6.30 13.31
CA GLU A 24 9.18 -7.61 13.27
C GLU A 24 10.25 -8.70 13.40
N VAL A 25 9.94 -9.72 14.20
CA VAL A 25 10.78 -10.92 14.35
C VAL A 25 9.94 -12.17 14.10
N ARG A 26 10.58 -13.21 13.58
CA ARG A 26 9.96 -14.53 13.40
C ARG A 26 10.38 -15.44 14.53
N ALA A 27 9.41 -16.03 15.21
CA ALA A 27 9.64 -17.00 16.26
C ALA A 27 8.53 -18.05 16.30
N ILE A 28 8.75 -19.15 16.98
CA ILE A 28 7.75 -20.20 17.15
C ILE A 28 6.74 -19.80 18.24
N HIS A 29 7.19 -19.01 19.22
CA HIS A 29 6.41 -18.55 20.36
C HIS A 29 6.96 -17.21 20.88
N GLU A 30 6.18 -16.53 21.70
CA GLU A 30 6.47 -15.19 22.21
C GLU A 30 7.82 -15.07 22.90
N ARG A 31 8.17 -16.07 23.75
CA ARG A 31 9.49 -16.09 24.43
C ARG A 31 10.65 -16.13 23.45
N GLY A 32 10.50 -16.84 22.32
CA GLY A 32 11.51 -16.86 21.26
C GLY A 32 11.61 -15.51 20.54
N ALA A 33 10.52 -14.79 20.40
CA ALA A 33 10.52 -13.45 19.82
C ALA A 33 11.21 -12.45 20.76
N ILE A 34 10.97 -12.50 22.07
CA ILE A 34 11.63 -11.67 23.07
C ILE A 34 13.15 -11.91 23.04
N ALA A 35 13.58 -13.17 23.06
CA ALA A 35 15.01 -13.51 22.98
C ALA A 35 15.67 -12.99 21.69
N SER A 36 14.95 -13.02 20.57
CA SER A 36 15.47 -12.47 19.32
C SER A 36 15.63 -10.95 19.36
N VAL A 37 14.72 -10.23 20.02
CA VAL A 37 14.81 -8.78 20.22
C VAL A 37 15.99 -8.42 21.13
N GLU A 38 16.19 -9.18 22.21
CA GLU A 38 17.32 -9.00 23.11
C GLU A 38 18.67 -9.26 22.42
N GLN A 39 18.74 -10.24 21.50
CA GLN A 39 19.93 -10.48 20.67
C GLN A 39 20.27 -9.30 19.74
N LEU A 40 19.30 -8.47 19.40
CA LEU A 40 19.52 -7.22 18.64
C LEU A 40 20.04 -6.07 19.52
N GLY A 41 20.25 -6.31 20.82
CA GLY A 41 20.70 -5.28 21.76
C GLY A 41 19.59 -4.34 22.22
N LEU A 42 18.32 -4.75 22.05
CA LEU A 42 17.17 -3.97 22.43
C LEU A 42 16.48 -4.59 23.65
N GLU A 43 16.05 -3.76 24.58
CA GLU A 43 15.15 -4.20 25.65
C GLU A 43 13.72 -4.28 25.12
N ALA A 44 13.11 -5.46 25.15
CA ALA A 44 11.75 -5.69 24.64
C ALA A 44 10.71 -5.06 25.57
N LEU A 45 10.12 -3.94 25.16
CA LEU A 45 9.04 -3.26 25.91
C LEU A 45 7.67 -3.88 25.63
N SER A 46 7.45 -4.37 24.42
CA SER A 46 6.21 -5.02 24.00
C SER A 46 6.47 -5.96 22.85
N VAL A 47 5.95 -7.19 22.94
CA VAL A 47 5.98 -8.18 21.85
C VAL A 47 4.57 -8.71 21.67
N ARG A 48 4.06 -8.70 20.45
CA ARG A 48 2.72 -9.21 20.13
C ARG A 48 2.76 -10.10 18.90
N GLU A 49 2.07 -11.24 18.97
CA GLU A 49 1.90 -12.10 17.80
C GLU A 49 1.02 -11.41 16.77
N VAL A 50 1.52 -11.35 15.57
CA VAL A 50 0.79 -10.80 14.43
C VAL A 50 0.26 -11.94 13.59
N LYS A 51 -1.05 -12.13 13.59
CA LYS A 51 -1.71 -13.01 12.62
C LYS A 51 -1.67 -12.33 11.25
N LYS A 52 -1.03 -12.96 10.26
CA LYS A 52 -0.84 -12.44 8.89
C LYS A 52 -2.09 -11.85 8.21
N SER A 53 -3.29 -12.17 8.70
CA SER A 53 -4.54 -11.66 8.13
C SER A 53 -4.95 -10.26 8.60
N ILE A 54 -4.33 -9.75 9.67
CA ILE A 54 -4.74 -8.48 10.30
C ILE A 54 -3.83 -7.32 9.89
N LEU A 55 -2.54 -7.56 9.63
CA LEU A 55 -1.58 -6.49 9.34
C LEU A 55 -1.73 -5.84 7.96
N GLN A 56 -2.20 -6.57 6.96
CA GLN A 56 -2.52 -5.96 5.65
C GLN A 56 -3.88 -5.27 5.64
N ALA A 57 -4.79 -5.64 6.56
CA ALA A 57 -6.12 -5.05 6.66
C ALA A 57 -6.15 -3.80 7.56
N ASP A 58 -5.38 -3.77 8.67
CA ASP A 58 -5.53 -2.71 9.67
C ASP A 58 -4.83 -1.39 9.34
N ILE A 59 -3.73 -1.42 8.59
CA ILE A 59 -3.07 -0.17 8.15
C ILE A 59 -3.90 0.53 7.07
N THR A 60 -4.66 -0.22 6.28
CA THR A 60 -5.51 0.32 5.22
C THR A 60 -6.91 0.72 5.69
N LEU A 61 -7.39 0.19 6.84
CA LEU A 61 -8.75 0.48 7.34
C LEU A 61 -8.89 1.90 7.92
N PHE A 62 -7.80 2.52 8.37
CA PHE A 62 -7.83 3.87 8.97
C PHE A 62 -7.27 4.98 8.07
N ALA A 63 -6.59 4.65 6.98
CA ALA A 63 -6.12 5.64 6.02
C ALA A 63 -7.28 6.02 5.08
N LYS A 64 -7.94 7.13 5.37
CA LYS A 64 -8.92 7.71 4.43
C LYS A 64 -8.18 8.39 3.30
N VAL A 65 -8.52 8.03 2.07
CA VAL A 65 -8.08 8.78 0.89
C VAL A 65 -8.73 10.16 0.93
N THR A 66 -7.92 11.19 0.80
CA THR A 66 -8.39 12.58 0.82
C THR A 66 -8.79 13.06 -0.58
N PRO A 67 -9.75 13.98 -0.72
CA PRO A 67 -10.09 14.57 -2.02
C PRO A 67 -8.89 15.19 -2.74
N ASN A 68 -7.93 15.75 -2.01
CA ASN A 68 -6.71 16.31 -2.58
C ASN A 68 -5.81 15.23 -3.23
N GLN A 69 -5.76 14.03 -2.67
CA GLN A 69 -5.01 12.91 -3.25
C GLN A 69 -5.64 12.46 -4.57
N ILE A 70 -6.98 12.40 -4.64
CA ILE A 70 -7.72 12.07 -5.87
C ILE A 70 -7.48 13.15 -6.92
N TYR A 71 -7.58 14.42 -6.53
CA TYR A 71 -7.31 15.54 -7.43
C TYR A 71 -5.90 15.51 -7.99
N ASN A 72 -4.89 15.32 -7.14
CA ASN A 72 -3.49 15.27 -7.57
C ASN A 72 -3.23 14.07 -8.50
N PHE A 73 -3.76 12.89 -8.16
CA PHE A 73 -3.71 11.70 -8.99
C PHE A 73 -4.28 11.99 -10.39
N THR A 74 -5.51 12.49 -10.45
CA THR A 74 -6.22 12.76 -11.70
C THR A 74 -5.49 13.79 -12.55
N ARG A 75 -5.03 14.88 -11.93
CA ARG A 75 -4.30 15.96 -12.62
C ARG A 75 -3.00 15.46 -13.22
N GLN A 76 -2.18 14.75 -12.41
CA GLN A 76 -0.87 14.27 -12.85
C GLN A 76 -1.03 13.21 -13.95
N LEU A 77 -1.93 12.25 -13.77
CA LEU A 77 -2.24 11.24 -14.78
C LEU A 77 -2.67 11.90 -16.11
N SER A 78 -3.60 12.86 -16.04
CA SER A 78 -4.08 13.59 -17.22
C SER A 78 -2.97 14.34 -17.96
N VAL A 79 -2.05 14.97 -17.25
CA VAL A 79 -0.92 15.69 -17.84
C VAL A 79 0.03 14.72 -18.55
N MET A 80 0.34 13.57 -17.92
CA MET A 80 1.24 12.57 -18.51
C MET A 80 0.63 11.92 -19.77
N LEU A 81 -0.66 11.56 -19.70
CA LEU A 81 -1.36 10.99 -20.86
C LEU A 81 -1.45 11.99 -22.03
N LYS A 82 -1.70 13.28 -21.75
CA LYS A 82 -1.67 14.33 -22.78
C LYS A 82 -0.28 14.53 -23.39
N ALA A 83 0.77 14.27 -22.61
CA ALA A 83 2.16 14.31 -23.10
C ALA A 83 2.55 13.04 -23.89
N GLY A 84 1.65 12.06 -24.03
CA GLY A 84 1.87 10.82 -24.75
C GLY A 84 2.63 9.75 -23.96
N VAL A 85 2.72 9.91 -22.64
CA VAL A 85 3.32 8.87 -21.77
C VAL A 85 2.38 7.67 -21.74
N PRO A 86 2.90 6.43 -21.95
CA PRO A 86 2.10 5.22 -21.83
C PRO A 86 1.41 5.12 -20.47
N LEU A 87 0.18 4.57 -20.44
CA LEU A 87 -0.65 4.56 -19.23
C LEU A 87 0.03 3.89 -18.04
N VAL A 88 0.69 2.75 -18.25
CA VAL A 88 1.38 2.01 -17.18
C VAL A 88 2.56 2.84 -16.63
N ASP A 89 3.36 3.46 -17.50
CA ASP A 89 4.49 4.30 -17.10
C ASP A 89 4.01 5.56 -16.36
N ALA A 90 2.88 6.13 -16.81
CA ALA A 90 2.26 7.26 -16.15
C ALA A 90 1.77 6.90 -14.74
N LEU A 91 1.12 5.73 -14.58
CA LEU A 91 0.68 5.23 -13.28
C LEU A 91 1.86 4.96 -12.34
N ASP A 92 2.92 4.32 -12.84
CA ASP A 92 4.14 4.05 -12.05
C ASP A 92 4.79 5.36 -11.56
N SER A 93 4.79 6.39 -12.39
CA SER A 93 5.32 7.72 -12.03
C SER A 93 4.49 8.46 -10.96
N LEU A 94 3.27 8.00 -10.68
CA LEU A 94 2.41 8.58 -9.63
C LEU A 94 2.72 8.06 -8.23
N HIS A 95 3.56 7.03 -8.12
CA HIS A 95 4.09 6.60 -6.84
C HIS A 95 4.88 7.73 -6.19
N SER A 96 4.51 8.12 -4.99
CA SER A 96 5.24 9.14 -4.24
C SER A 96 5.07 8.95 -2.74
N GLU A 97 6.06 9.39 -1.97
CA GLU A 97 5.95 9.39 -0.51
C GLU A 97 4.78 10.26 -0.02
N SER A 98 4.49 11.35 -0.73
CA SER A 98 3.39 12.26 -0.40
C SER A 98 2.00 11.69 -0.69
N ALA A 99 1.89 10.69 -1.57
CA ALA A 99 0.63 10.01 -1.84
C ALA A 99 0.18 9.13 -0.67
N GLY A 100 1.14 8.64 0.12
CA GLY A 100 0.90 7.76 1.25
C GLY A 100 0.74 6.28 0.86
N PRO A 101 0.92 5.37 1.84
CA PRO A 101 1.01 3.94 1.56
C PRO A 101 -0.29 3.34 0.99
N MET A 102 -1.45 3.88 1.37
CA MET A 102 -2.73 3.40 0.86
C MET A 102 -2.92 3.75 -0.61
N VAL A 103 -2.62 4.99 -1.00
CA VAL A 103 -2.75 5.44 -2.40
C VAL A 103 -1.75 4.69 -3.28
N ASN A 104 -0.50 4.52 -2.83
CA ASN A 104 0.50 3.76 -3.55
C ASN A 104 0.07 2.31 -3.78
N LYS A 105 -0.52 1.65 -2.76
CA LYS A 105 -1.06 0.31 -2.93
C LYS A 105 -2.19 0.25 -3.95
N ILE A 106 -3.09 1.24 -3.94
CA ILE A 106 -4.17 1.32 -4.95
C ILE A 106 -3.57 1.50 -6.35
N ILE A 107 -2.52 2.30 -6.50
CA ILE A 107 -1.81 2.47 -7.77
C ILE A 107 -1.21 1.14 -8.23
N ASP A 108 -0.55 0.37 -7.34
CA ASP A 108 -0.01 -0.96 -7.65
C ASP A 108 -1.09 -1.91 -8.17
N ASP A 109 -2.23 -1.99 -7.47
CA ASP A 109 -3.36 -2.82 -7.88
C ASP A 109 -3.90 -2.41 -9.27
N ILE A 110 -3.95 -1.11 -9.56
CA ILE A 110 -4.38 -0.59 -10.87
C ILE A 110 -3.35 -0.94 -11.96
N ILE A 111 -2.06 -0.79 -11.68
CA ILE A 111 -0.99 -1.16 -12.61
C ILE A 111 -1.07 -2.64 -12.97
N GLU A 112 -1.25 -3.52 -11.97
CA GLU A 112 -1.40 -4.96 -12.18
C GLU A 112 -2.59 -5.26 -13.09
N ASP A 113 -3.75 -4.66 -12.83
CA ASP A 113 -4.96 -4.87 -13.62
C ASP A 113 -4.81 -4.38 -15.08
N VAL A 114 -4.26 -3.19 -15.28
CA VAL A 114 -4.07 -2.60 -16.62
C VAL A 114 -3.00 -3.37 -17.40
N SER A 115 -1.91 -3.76 -16.75
CA SER A 115 -0.86 -4.58 -17.35
C SER A 115 -1.37 -5.99 -17.73
N GLY A 116 -2.37 -6.49 -16.99
CA GLY A 116 -3.08 -7.72 -17.30
C GLY A 116 -4.10 -7.59 -18.44
N GLY A 117 -4.26 -6.41 -19.04
CA GLY A 117 -5.15 -6.14 -20.17
C GLY A 117 -6.57 -5.68 -19.79
N ASN A 118 -6.81 -5.38 -18.52
CA ASN A 118 -8.09 -4.79 -18.09
C ASN A 118 -8.16 -3.31 -18.44
N ALA A 119 -9.37 -2.84 -18.75
CA ALA A 119 -9.61 -1.41 -18.94
C ALA A 119 -9.35 -0.63 -17.65
N LEU A 120 -8.81 0.60 -17.76
CA LEU A 120 -8.53 1.46 -16.61
C LEU A 120 -9.79 1.69 -15.77
N SER A 121 -10.95 1.95 -16.39
CA SER A 121 -12.21 2.13 -15.68
C SER A 121 -12.56 0.93 -14.79
N LYS A 122 -12.33 -0.30 -15.26
CA LYS A 122 -12.56 -1.52 -14.48
C LYS A 122 -11.58 -1.67 -13.32
N ALA A 123 -10.33 -1.30 -13.52
CA ALA A 123 -9.34 -1.30 -12.45
C ALA A 123 -9.73 -0.30 -11.35
N LEU A 124 -10.16 0.90 -11.73
CA LEU A 124 -10.61 1.94 -10.79
C LEU A 124 -11.88 1.53 -10.02
N GLU A 125 -12.81 0.80 -10.63
CA GLU A 125 -14.05 0.32 -9.98
C GLU A 125 -13.80 -0.59 -8.78
N LYS A 126 -12.64 -1.25 -8.71
CA LYS A 126 -12.26 -2.08 -7.57
C LYS A 126 -11.94 -1.26 -6.31
N HIS A 127 -11.75 0.05 -6.47
CA HIS A 127 -11.37 0.97 -5.39
C HIS A 127 -12.43 2.08 -5.16
N PRO A 128 -13.68 1.72 -4.78
CA PRO A 128 -14.79 2.66 -4.67
C PRO A 128 -14.62 3.71 -3.55
N LYS A 129 -13.70 3.47 -2.62
CA LYS A 129 -13.34 4.45 -1.58
C LYS A 129 -12.52 5.62 -2.11
N MET A 130 -11.82 5.43 -3.22
CA MET A 130 -11.01 6.45 -3.88
C MET A 130 -11.71 7.00 -5.13
N PHE A 131 -12.33 6.13 -5.90
CA PHE A 131 -12.97 6.46 -7.18
C PHE A 131 -14.45 6.06 -7.13
N ASP A 132 -15.33 7.05 -7.07
CA ASP A 132 -16.76 6.80 -7.08
C ASP A 132 -17.27 6.37 -8.47
N SER A 133 -18.55 5.99 -8.53
CA SER A 133 -19.16 5.52 -9.78
C SER A 133 -19.23 6.62 -10.86
N MET A 134 -19.31 7.88 -10.47
CA MET A 134 -19.31 9.00 -11.41
C MET A 134 -17.93 9.12 -12.07
N TYR A 135 -16.87 9.06 -11.27
CA TYR A 135 -15.48 9.11 -11.74
C TYR A 135 -15.20 7.97 -12.74
N THR A 136 -15.52 6.73 -12.36
CA THR A 136 -15.26 5.54 -13.19
C THR A 136 -16.06 5.55 -14.48
N ASN A 137 -17.29 6.07 -14.47
CA ASN A 137 -18.11 6.22 -15.68
C ASN A 137 -17.55 7.26 -16.65
N ILE A 138 -17.01 8.38 -16.14
CA ILE A 138 -16.34 9.40 -16.97
C ILE A 138 -15.09 8.79 -17.64
N VAL A 139 -14.28 8.05 -16.89
CA VAL A 139 -13.09 7.36 -17.44
C VAL A 139 -13.52 6.35 -18.51
N ARG A 140 -14.55 5.56 -18.26
CA ARG A 140 -15.10 4.57 -19.23
C ARG A 140 -15.58 5.25 -20.52
N ALA A 141 -16.24 6.39 -20.42
CA ALA A 141 -16.62 7.16 -21.60
C ALA A 141 -15.40 7.64 -22.38
N GLY A 142 -14.35 8.10 -21.69
CA GLY A 142 -13.07 8.48 -22.31
C GLY A 142 -12.39 7.33 -23.04
N GLU A 143 -12.37 6.13 -22.45
CA GLU A 143 -11.84 4.92 -23.08
C GLU A 143 -12.62 4.56 -24.34
N SER A 144 -13.94 4.60 -24.28
CA SER A 144 -14.82 4.27 -25.42
C SER A 144 -14.66 5.24 -26.59
N LEU A 145 -14.29 6.49 -26.32
CA LEU A 145 -14.03 7.50 -27.33
C LEU A 145 -12.58 7.50 -27.84
N SER A 146 -11.78 6.53 -27.43
CA SER A 146 -10.34 6.47 -27.74
C SER A 146 -9.56 7.74 -27.35
N LEU A 147 -10.08 8.49 -26.38
CA LEU A 147 -9.41 9.68 -25.84
C LEU A 147 -8.27 9.32 -24.88
N ILE A 148 -8.33 8.11 -24.34
CA ILE A 148 -7.27 7.51 -23.54
C ILE A 148 -6.73 6.35 -24.38
N HIS A 149 -5.58 6.58 -25.03
CA HIS A 149 -4.86 5.52 -25.72
C HIS A 149 -4.33 4.52 -24.69
N ILE A 150 -4.95 3.36 -24.65
CA ILE A 150 -4.52 2.21 -23.85
C ILE A 150 -3.82 1.23 -24.77
#